data_1aa916b0f54cf63be735c57d1cb0fd84
#
_entry.id   1aa916b0f54cf63be735c57d1cb0fd84
#
_cell.length_a   1.000
_cell.length_b   1.000
_cell.length_c   1.000
_cell.angle_alpha   90.00
_cell.angle_beta   90.00
_cell.angle_gamma   90.00
#
_symmetry.space_group_name_H-M   'P 1'
#
loop_
_entity.id
_entity.type
_entity.pdbx_description
1 polymer ?
#
loop_
_entity_poly.entity_id
_entity_poly.type
_entity_poly.pdbx_seq_one_letter_code
_entity_poly.pdbx_strand_id
1 'polypeptide(L)'
;MNNKEKSRIQKEIVDGLEHKPHGRLILAPRVGKTKIGIDIIKREKPESILWVTPSSELAEKDIPAEFENWGAKRYLKKLTTVTWMSLNKIVGFFDMIILDEEQFATENNLENLLNRSIDYVNIISMTGTASKHDHKKELYKKLNLEVLVNISITNAVNLKLLANYSIKVVEVDMGTKKEIEAGNKDKKFLTSEQKQYTYLHNMAQQSIFQRRSDMTFRILARMRAIKNSPAKTEAAQWLIKEHLIGRKLIFSATIAQAELLCEHTYHSKTDNIDLKKFQAGEIDEIAMVNAGGTGFTYRAIDHLILTQCDSDKNGLTSQKIARTLLDQKDYQATIWIVSLIGTQDESWIKSTLENFDKAKIEYLRFKNMLNQSEV
;
A
#
# COMPACT_ATOMS: atom_id res chain seq x y z
N MET A 1 20.83 8.68 3.21
CA MET A 1 21.72 7.83 2.35
C MET A 1 22.49 8.68 1.37
N ASN A 2 23.69 8.29 1.09
CA ASN A 2 24.44 8.93 0.00
C ASN A 2 23.78 8.49 -1.33
N ASN A 3 23.31 9.43 -2.16
CA ASN A 3 22.75 9.16 -3.49
C ASN A 3 23.64 8.22 -4.34
N LYS A 4 24.94 8.19 -4.04
CA LYS A 4 25.92 7.29 -4.66
C LYS A 4 25.66 5.80 -4.35
N GLU A 5 25.33 5.47 -3.09
CA GLU A 5 25.08 4.07 -2.67
C GLU A 5 23.80 3.53 -3.31
N LYS A 6 22.73 4.31 -3.29
CA LYS A 6 21.49 3.94 -3.98
C LYS A 6 21.71 3.73 -5.49
N SER A 7 22.45 4.63 -6.12
CA SER A 7 22.78 4.53 -7.55
C SER A 7 23.66 3.29 -7.84
N ARG A 8 24.57 2.93 -6.93
CA ARG A 8 25.38 1.70 -7.04
C ARG A 8 24.49 0.46 -7.04
N ILE A 9 23.60 0.34 -6.06
CA ILE A 9 22.68 -0.81 -5.96
C ILE A 9 21.76 -0.91 -7.19
N GLN A 10 21.22 0.23 -7.66
CA GLN A 10 20.39 0.27 -8.86
C GLN A 10 21.17 -0.22 -10.09
N LYS A 11 22.42 0.19 -10.21
CA LYS A 11 23.30 -0.25 -11.30
C LYS A 11 23.61 -1.74 -11.19
N GLU A 12 23.94 -2.26 -10.01
CA GLU A 12 24.19 -3.69 -9.77
C GLU A 12 22.97 -4.54 -10.14
N ILE A 13 21.74 -4.08 -9.83
CA ILE A 13 20.51 -4.75 -10.25
C ILE A 13 20.46 -4.83 -11.78
N VAL A 14 20.66 -3.74 -12.48
CA VAL A 14 20.57 -3.70 -13.95
C VAL A 14 21.69 -4.52 -14.59
N ASP A 15 22.92 -4.39 -14.11
CA ASP A 15 24.08 -5.11 -14.65
C ASP A 15 23.99 -6.64 -14.42
N GLY A 16 23.33 -7.06 -13.34
CA GLY A 16 23.10 -8.46 -13.01
C GLY A 16 21.98 -9.14 -13.83
N LEU A 17 21.17 -8.39 -14.58
CA LEU A 17 20.16 -8.96 -15.47
C LEU A 17 20.79 -9.47 -16.78
N GLU A 18 20.32 -10.60 -17.28
CA GLU A 18 20.68 -11.07 -18.60
C GLU A 18 20.28 -10.08 -19.71
N HIS A 19 20.83 -10.23 -20.90
CA HIS A 19 20.42 -9.46 -22.06
C HIS A 19 18.97 -9.83 -22.46
N LYS A 20 18.18 -8.83 -22.88
CA LYS A 20 16.73 -8.98 -23.12
C LYS A 20 15.99 -9.59 -21.93
N PRO A 21 16.08 -8.96 -20.76
CA PRO A 21 15.49 -9.52 -19.54
C PRO A 21 13.98 -9.66 -19.68
N HIS A 22 13.47 -10.82 -19.27
CA HIS A 22 12.05 -11.13 -19.28
C HIS A 22 11.67 -11.72 -17.93
N GLY A 23 10.88 -11.00 -17.13
CA GLY A 23 10.53 -11.47 -15.79
C GLY A 23 10.11 -10.36 -14.85
N ARG A 24 10.17 -10.65 -13.56
CA ARG A 24 9.64 -9.79 -12.49
C ARG A 24 10.74 -9.26 -11.58
N LEU A 25 10.65 -7.99 -11.26
CA LEU A 25 11.49 -7.32 -10.27
C LEU A 25 10.60 -6.98 -9.06
N ILE A 26 10.79 -7.69 -7.96
CA ILE A 26 10.11 -7.39 -6.69
C ILE A 26 11.04 -6.49 -5.91
N LEU A 27 10.74 -5.21 -5.89
CA LEU A 27 11.61 -4.17 -5.33
C LEU A 27 10.84 -3.37 -4.29
N ALA A 28 11.27 -3.41 -3.05
CA ALA A 28 10.67 -2.61 -1.99
C ALA A 28 10.46 -1.15 -2.42
N PRO A 29 9.44 -0.45 -1.91
CA PRO A 29 9.26 0.96 -2.19
C PRO A 29 10.56 1.74 -1.97
N ARG A 30 10.78 2.80 -2.75
CA ARG A 30 11.97 3.69 -2.69
C ARG A 30 13.29 3.09 -3.18
N VAL A 31 13.37 1.82 -3.54
CA VAL A 31 14.55 1.30 -4.25
C VAL A 31 14.77 2.05 -5.57
N GLY A 32 13.72 2.61 -6.16
CA GLY A 32 13.77 3.40 -7.40
C GLY A 32 13.40 2.58 -8.62
N LYS A 33 12.27 1.88 -8.57
CA LYS A 33 11.73 1.05 -9.66
C LYS A 33 11.75 1.75 -11.00
N THR A 34 11.19 2.96 -11.08
CA THR A 34 11.12 3.74 -12.32
C THR A 34 12.49 3.96 -12.94
N LYS A 35 13.48 4.36 -12.13
CA LYS A 35 14.85 4.54 -12.60
C LYS A 35 15.46 3.24 -13.11
N ILE A 36 15.25 2.12 -12.40
CA ILE A 36 15.73 0.80 -12.82
C ILE A 36 15.11 0.43 -14.17
N GLY A 37 13.80 0.60 -14.34
CA GLY A 37 13.12 0.37 -15.62
C GLY A 37 13.70 1.23 -16.76
N ILE A 38 13.97 2.52 -16.50
CA ILE A 38 14.59 3.40 -17.47
C ILE A 38 16.04 2.98 -17.79
N ASP A 39 16.82 2.56 -16.80
CA ASP A 39 18.19 2.09 -17.00
C ASP A 39 18.23 0.78 -17.80
N ILE A 40 17.25 -0.14 -17.62
CA ILE A 40 17.07 -1.32 -18.47
C ILE A 40 16.80 -0.89 -19.92
N ILE A 41 15.89 0.06 -20.14
CA ILE A 41 15.60 0.60 -21.48
C ILE A 41 16.84 1.20 -22.13
N LYS A 42 17.66 1.95 -21.36
CA LYS A 42 18.92 2.56 -21.87
C LYS A 42 19.93 1.49 -22.27
N ARG A 43 19.98 0.36 -21.54
CA ARG A 43 20.87 -0.77 -21.85
C ARG A 43 20.40 -1.55 -23.06
N GLU A 44 19.12 -1.92 -23.11
CA GLU A 44 18.55 -2.78 -24.14
C GLU A 44 18.23 -2.06 -25.45
N LYS A 45 18.01 -0.75 -25.41
CA LYS A 45 17.76 0.13 -26.56
C LYS A 45 16.59 -0.31 -27.44
N PRO A 46 15.39 -0.61 -26.88
CA PRO A 46 14.23 -1.03 -27.68
C PRO A 46 13.78 0.07 -28.65
N GLU A 47 13.18 -0.32 -29.78
CA GLU A 47 12.62 0.59 -30.77
C GLU A 47 11.16 0.97 -30.46
N SER A 48 10.45 0.15 -29.66
CA SER A 48 9.09 0.42 -29.22
C SER A 48 8.90 -0.01 -27.77
N ILE A 49 8.28 0.83 -26.96
CA ILE A 49 8.14 0.66 -25.50
C ILE A 49 6.69 0.88 -25.11
N LEU A 50 6.11 -0.07 -24.39
CA LEU A 50 4.85 0.11 -23.69
C LEU A 50 5.11 0.17 -22.18
N TRP A 51 4.74 1.27 -21.53
CA TRP A 51 4.84 1.41 -20.08
C TRP A 51 3.44 1.48 -19.46
N VAL A 52 3.09 0.49 -18.66
CA VAL A 52 1.79 0.37 -18.00
C VAL A 52 1.90 0.85 -16.57
N THR A 53 1.02 1.78 -16.15
CA THR A 53 1.03 2.41 -14.82
C THR A 53 -0.33 2.35 -14.13
N PRO A 54 -0.41 2.60 -12.81
CA PRO A 54 -1.67 2.61 -12.07
C PRO A 54 -2.62 3.77 -12.43
N SER A 55 -2.12 4.93 -12.81
CA SER A 55 -2.93 6.14 -13.00
C SER A 55 -2.57 6.93 -14.25
N SER A 56 -3.51 7.73 -14.75
CA SER A 56 -3.29 8.61 -15.91
C SER A 56 -2.28 9.71 -15.61
N GLU A 57 -2.23 10.25 -14.39
CA GLU A 57 -1.24 11.25 -14.01
C GLU A 57 0.18 10.70 -14.13
N LEU A 58 0.42 9.48 -13.63
CA LEU A 58 1.71 8.80 -13.81
C LEU A 58 2.01 8.59 -15.31
N ALA A 59 1.03 8.13 -16.09
CA ALA A 59 1.21 7.86 -17.51
C ALA A 59 1.55 9.12 -18.33
N GLU A 60 0.84 10.21 -18.09
CA GLU A 60 0.90 11.41 -18.93
C GLU A 60 1.97 12.41 -18.50
N LYS A 61 2.31 12.45 -17.20
CA LYS A 61 3.22 13.45 -16.64
C LYS A 61 4.47 12.85 -16.02
N ASP A 62 4.31 11.95 -15.05
CA ASP A 62 5.43 11.56 -14.20
C ASP A 62 6.42 10.65 -14.92
N ILE A 63 5.94 9.65 -15.68
CA ILE A 63 6.84 8.77 -16.43
C ILE A 63 7.62 9.55 -17.50
N PRO A 64 7.01 10.38 -18.36
CA PRO A 64 7.76 11.22 -19.29
C PRO A 64 8.79 12.13 -18.61
N ALA A 65 8.42 12.76 -17.48
CA ALA A 65 9.33 13.60 -16.71
C ALA A 65 10.54 12.80 -16.16
N GLU A 66 10.30 11.59 -15.67
CA GLU A 66 11.37 10.69 -15.21
C GLU A 66 12.33 10.30 -16.34
N PHE A 67 11.82 10.06 -17.56
CA PHE A 67 12.69 9.82 -18.73
C PHE A 67 13.59 11.01 -19.03
N GLU A 68 13.10 12.25 -18.88
CA GLU A 68 13.93 13.45 -19.03
C GLU A 68 14.95 13.56 -17.89
N ASN A 69 14.52 13.41 -16.64
CA ASN A 69 15.36 13.53 -15.44
C ASN A 69 16.52 12.52 -15.44
N TRP A 70 16.32 11.31 -15.96
CA TRP A 70 17.34 10.27 -16.02
C TRP A 70 18.10 10.18 -17.35
N GLY A 71 18.00 11.24 -18.19
CA GLY A 71 18.76 11.33 -19.44
C GLY A 71 18.33 10.30 -20.50
N ALA A 72 17.03 9.94 -20.50
CA ALA A 72 16.44 9.00 -21.45
C ALA A 72 15.48 9.68 -22.45
N LYS A 73 15.52 11.00 -22.59
CA LYS A 73 14.63 11.82 -23.45
C LYS A 73 14.51 11.28 -24.89
N ARG A 74 15.58 10.69 -25.42
CA ARG A 74 15.58 10.11 -26.78
C ARG A 74 14.55 8.98 -26.97
N TYR A 75 14.15 8.31 -25.88
CA TYR A 75 13.18 7.21 -25.91
C TYR A 75 11.72 7.68 -25.83
N LEU A 76 11.45 8.95 -25.51
CA LEU A 76 10.08 9.47 -25.43
C LEU A 76 9.29 9.31 -26.73
N LYS A 77 9.96 9.39 -27.89
CA LYS A 77 9.33 9.18 -29.21
C LYS A 77 8.95 7.70 -29.49
N LYS A 78 9.52 6.77 -28.71
CA LYS A 78 9.32 5.32 -28.80
C LYS A 78 8.45 4.80 -27.66
N LEU A 79 8.01 5.67 -26.75
CA LEU A 79 7.30 5.36 -25.53
C LEU A 79 5.79 5.57 -25.70
N THR A 80 5.04 4.53 -25.42
CA THR A 80 3.59 4.58 -25.22
C THR A 80 3.32 4.32 -23.73
N THR A 81 2.64 5.24 -23.07
CA THR A 81 2.24 5.10 -21.67
C THR A 81 0.74 4.87 -21.55
N VAL A 82 0.33 3.91 -20.74
CA VAL A 82 -1.09 3.58 -20.54
C VAL A 82 -1.36 3.19 -19.09
N THR A 83 -2.62 3.24 -18.70
CA THR A 83 -3.04 2.70 -17.39
C THR A 83 -3.40 1.22 -17.49
N TRP A 84 -3.36 0.50 -16.36
CA TRP A 84 -3.88 -0.86 -16.26
C TRP A 84 -5.31 -1.01 -16.78
N MET A 85 -6.16 0.01 -16.55
CA MET A 85 -7.55 0.01 -17.05
C MET A 85 -7.64 0.11 -18.57
N SER A 86 -6.69 0.78 -19.19
CA SER A 86 -6.65 0.99 -20.65
C SER A 86 -5.85 -0.06 -21.40
N LEU A 87 -5.09 -0.91 -20.72
CA LEU A 87 -4.21 -1.90 -21.33
C LEU A 87 -4.95 -2.81 -22.33
N ASN A 88 -6.17 -3.23 -22.02
CA ASN A 88 -6.97 -4.12 -22.87
C ASN A 88 -7.44 -3.48 -24.18
N LYS A 89 -7.24 -2.17 -24.37
CA LYS A 89 -7.55 -1.44 -25.62
C LYS A 89 -6.35 -1.28 -26.54
N ILE A 90 -5.16 -1.66 -26.04
CA ILE A 90 -3.92 -1.53 -26.80
C ILE A 90 -3.77 -2.73 -27.69
N VAL A 91 -3.38 -2.46 -28.92
CA VAL A 91 -3.01 -3.47 -29.94
C VAL A 91 -1.69 -3.04 -30.57
N GLY A 92 -0.95 -4.00 -31.08
CA GLY A 92 0.31 -3.75 -31.78
C GLY A 92 1.48 -4.54 -31.21
N PHE A 93 2.65 -4.23 -31.70
CA PHE A 93 3.92 -4.88 -31.33
C PHE A 93 4.79 -3.92 -30.53
N PHE A 94 5.39 -4.43 -29.44
CA PHE A 94 6.36 -3.69 -28.63
C PHE A 94 7.60 -4.54 -28.39
N ASP A 95 8.78 -3.94 -28.57
CA ASP A 95 10.04 -4.62 -28.24
C ASP A 95 10.13 -4.86 -26.73
N MET A 96 9.61 -3.93 -25.92
CA MET A 96 9.64 -4.03 -24.47
C MET A 96 8.34 -3.52 -23.84
N ILE A 97 7.79 -4.31 -22.93
CA ILE A 97 6.68 -3.91 -22.05
C ILE A 97 7.22 -3.76 -20.63
N ILE A 98 6.97 -2.61 -20.02
CA ILE A 98 7.21 -2.37 -18.58
C ILE A 98 5.85 -2.36 -17.89
N LEU A 99 5.65 -3.29 -16.96
CA LEU A 99 4.45 -3.40 -16.13
C LEU A 99 4.77 -2.82 -14.74
N ASP A 100 4.44 -1.55 -14.51
CA ASP A 100 4.72 -0.89 -13.25
C ASP A 100 3.58 -1.08 -12.25
N GLU A 101 3.94 -1.37 -10.99
CA GLU A 101 3.02 -1.71 -9.90
C GLU A 101 2.06 -2.86 -10.29
N GLU A 102 2.62 -4.02 -10.64
CA GLU A 102 1.90 -5.20 -11.16
C GLU A 102 0.75 -5.69 -10.27
N GLN A 103 0.72 -5.32 -8.98
CA GLN A 103 -0.39 -5.67 -8.10
C GLN A 103 -1.73 -5.07 -8.56
N PHE A 104 -1.73 -4.01 -9.37
CA PHE A 104 -2.92 -3.44 -9.98
C PHE A 104 -3.39 -4.19 -11.24
N ALA A 105 -2.57 -5.09 -11.80
CA ALA A 105 -3.01 -5.94 -12.89
C ALA A 105 -4.25 -6.73 -12.50
N THR A 106 -5.25 -6.75 -13.35
CA THR A 106 -6.37 -7.70 -13.26
C THR A 106 -5.98 -9.01 -13.92
N GLU A 107 -6.71 -10.09 -13.63
CA GLU A 107 -6.54 -11.37 -14.33
C GLU A 107 -6.73 -11.19 -15.83
N ASN A 108 -7.76 -10.45 -16.24
CA ASN A 108 -8.03 -10.14 -17.64
C ASN A 108 -6.87 -9.37 -18.33
N ASN A 109 -6.16 -8.48 -17.62
CA ASN A 109 -4.96 -7.85 -18.18
C ASN A 109 -3.86 -8.87 -18.51
N LEU A 110 -3.63 -9.83 -17.60
CA LEU A 110 -2.60 -10.85 -17.77
C LEU A 110 -3.01 -11.88 -18.84
N GLU A 111 -4.28 -12.25 -18.92
CA GLU A 111 -4.83 -13.12 -19.96
C GLU A 111 -4.71 -12.48 -21.35
N ASN A 112 -4.95 -11.19 -21.49
CA ASN A 112 -4.77 -10.47 -22.74
C ASN A 112 -3.32 -10.46 -23.22
N LEU A 113 -2.35 -10.31 -22.31
CA LEU A 113 -0.94 -10.45 -22.63
C LEU A 113 -0.60 -11.89 -23.04
N LEU A 114 -1.17 -12.88 -22.36
CA LEU A 114 -0.96 -14.30 -22.67
C LEU A 114 -1.54 -14.68 -24.05
N ASN A 115 -2.72 -14.16 -24.37
CA ASN A 115 -3.40 -14.40 -25.66
C ASN A 115 -2.82 -13.57 -26.82
N ARG A 116 -1.73 -12.84 -26.56
CA ARG A 116 -1.03 -11.99 -27.54
C ARG A 116 -1.93 -10.98 -28.25
N SER A 117 -2.91 -10.42 -27.53
CA SER A 117 -3.62 -9.23 -28.00
C SER A 117 -2.67 -8.05 -28.23
N ILE A 118 -1.54 -8.06 -27.50
CA ILE A 118 -0.38 -7.19 -27.68
C ILE A 118 0.82 -8.12 -27.93
N ASP A 119 1.45 -8.00 -29.08
CA ASP A 119 2.69 -8.74 -29.37
C ASP A 119 3.90 -8.03 -28.72
N TYR A 120 4.86 -8.83 -28.25
CA TYR A 120 6.05 -8.30 -27.57
C TYR A 120 7.26 -9.23 -27.67
N VAL A 121 8.46 -8.66 -27.51
CA VAL A 121 9.71 -9.43 -27.38
C VAL A 121 9.93 -9.83 -25.93
N ASN A 122 9.86 -8.86 -24.99
CA ASN A 122 10.07 -9.12 -23.58
C ASN A 122 9.22 -8.21 -22.67
N ILE A 123 8.95 -8.72 -21.47
CA ILE A 123 8.21 -8.01 -20.41
C ILE A 123 9.10 -7.89 -19.17
N ILE A 124 9.18 -6.71 -18.62
CA ILE A 124 9.68 -6.45 -17.24
C ILE A 124 8.51 -6.00 -16.39
N SER A 125 8.17 -6.81 -15.40
CA SER A 125 7.14 -6.49 -14.43
C SER A 125 7.78 -6.01 -13.13
N MET A 126 7.32 -4.90 -12.57
CA MET A 126 7.87 -4.29 -11.36
C MET A 126 6.79 -4.13 -10.30
N THR A 127 7.10 -4.49 -9.06
CA THR A 127 6.21 -4.34 -7.92
C THR A 127 6.99 -4.12 -6.63
N GLY A 128 6.33 -3.49 -5.64
CA GLY A 128 6.87 -3.40 -4.28
C GLY A 128 6.65 -4.66 -3.44
N THR A 129 5.68 -5.49 -3.82
CA THR A 129 5.29 -6.69 -3.09
C THR A 129 4.69 -7.71 -4.05
N ALA A 130 5.11 -8.96 -3.94
CA ALA A 130 4.57 -10.04 -4.76
C ALA A 130 3.09 -10.27 -4.49
N SER A 131 2.31 -10.50 -5.56
CA SER A 131 0.89 -10.88 -5.41
C SER A 131 0.76 -12.23 -4.71
N LYS A 132 -0.16 -12.31 -3.74
CA LYS A 132 -0.52 -13.53 -3.02
C LYS A 132 -1.70 -14.29 -3.67
N HIS A 133 -2.28 -13.77 -4.75
CA HIS A 133 -3.37 -14.40 -5.50
C HIS A 133 -2.86 -15.57 -6.34
N ASP A 134 -3.34 -16.77 -6.08
CA ASP A 134 -2.83 -17.99 -6.73
C ASP A 134 -3.10 -17.98 -8.24
N HIS A 135 -4.28 -17.56 -8.68
CA HIS A 135 -4.59 -17.47 -10.12
C HIS A 135 -3.66 -16.50 -10.86
N LYS A 136 -3.33 -15.33 -10.26
CA LYS A 136 -2.32 -14.43 -10.86
C LYS A 136 -0.94 -15.07 -10.92
N LYS A 137 -0.53 -15.83 -9.89
CA LYS A 137 0.75 -16.56 -9.93
C LYS A 137 0.81 -17.55 -11.09
N GLU A 138 -0.28 -18.26 -11.36
CA GLU A 138 -0.37 -19.17 -12.52
C GLU A 138 -0.26 -18.41 -13.84
N LEU A 139 -0.91 -17.25 -13.98
CA LEU A 139 -0.80 -16.42 -15.18
C LEU A 139 0.62 -15.88 -15.37
N TYR A 140 1.29 -15.42 -14.32
CA TYR A 140 2.71 -15.03 -14.39
C TYR A 140 3.59 -16.19 -14.85
N LYS A 141 3.36 -17.41 -14.34
CA LYS A 141 4.09 -18.61 -14.77
C LYS A 141 3.85 -18.92 -16.25
N LYS A 142 2.59 -18.83 -16.73
CA LYS A 142 2.25 -19.02 -18.14
C LYS A 142 2.90 -17.97 -19.06
N LEU A 143 3.09 -16.75 -18.56
CA LEU A 143 3.79 -15.68 -19.26
C LEU A 143 5.32 -15.78 -19.14
N ASN A 144 5.85 -16.82 -18.48
CA ASN A 144 7.27 -17.00 -18.17
C ASN A 144 7.88 -15.82 -17.39
N LEU A 145 7.06 -15.15 -16.58
CA LEU A 145 7.51 -14.01 -15.74
C LEU A 145 8.04 -14.54 -14.41
N GLU A 146 9.21 -15.13 -14.43
CA GLU A 146 9.93 -15.56 -13.24
C GLU A 146 10.47 -14.36 -12.45
N VAL A 147 10.74 -14.56 -11.16
CA VAL A 147 11.33 -13.50 -10.31
C VAL A 147 12.83 -13.43 -10.58
N LEU A 148 13.26 -12.37 -11.23
CA LEU A 148 14.67 -12.09 -11.54
C LEU A 148 15.41 -11.46 -10.36
N VAL A 149 14.75 -10.54 -9.66
CA VAL A 149 15.31 -9.84 -8.50
C VAL A 149 14.23 -9.70 -7.42
N ASN A 150 14.63 -9.93 -6.16
CA ASN A 150 13.77 -9.73 -5.01
C ASN A 150 14.50 -8.96 -3.90
N ILE A 151 14.14 -7.68 -3.71
CA ILE A 151 14.59 -6.86 -2.60
C ILE A 151 13.40 -6.59 -1.70
N SER A 152 13.24 -7.37 -0.63
CA SER A 152 12.22 -7.20 0.40
C SER A 152 12.40 -5.89 1.18
N ILE A 153 11.39 -5.49 1.96
CA ILE A 153 11.48 -4.35 2.88
C ILE A 153 12.64 -4.56 3.86
N THR A 154 12.77 -5.75 4.43
CA THR A 154 13.85 -6.09 5.34
C THR A 154 15.24 -5.95 4.69
N ASN A 155 15.39 -6.47 3.46
CA ASN A 155 16.63 -6.32 2.71
C ASN A 155 16.94 -4.86 2.38
N ALA A 156 15.90 -4.08 2.02
CA ALA A 156 16.07 -2.65 1.73
C ALA A 156 16.51 -1.85 2.97
N VAL A 157 16.05 -2.21 4.17
CA VAL A 157 16.53 -1.63 5.43
C VAL A 157 17.99 -2.02 5.69
N ASN A 158 18.35 -3.29 5.52
CA ASN A 158 19.73 -3.78 5.70
C ASN A 158 20.70 -3.11 4.72
N LEU A 159 20.25 -2.87 3.49
CA LEU A 159 20.98 -2.13 2.45
C LEU A 159 20.96 -0.60 2.67
N LYS A 160 20.34 -0.13 3.76
CA LYS A 160 20.18 1.30 4.07
C LYS A 160 19.44 2.08 2.95
N LEU A 161 18.58 1.42 2.19
CA LEU A 161 17.68 2.03 1.21
C LEU A 161 16.38 2.55 1.85
N LEU A 162 16.03 2.00 3.01
CA LEU A 162 14.92 2.40 3.87
C LEU A 162 15.45 2.66 5.28
N ALA A 163 14.79 3.55 6.01
CA ALA A 163 15.05 3.80 7.42
C ALA A 163 14.77 2.57 8.27
N ASN A 164 15.39 2.49 9.43
CA ASN A 164 15.01 1.52 10.44
C ASN A 164 13.61 1.85 10.99
N TYR A 165 12.93 0.83 11.52
CA TYR A 165 11.56 0.99 12.01
C TYR A 165 11.31 0.08 13.21
N SER A 166 10.27 0.42 13.98
CA SER A 166 9.58 -0.47 14.92
C SER A 166 8.10 -0.51 14.60
N ILE A 167 7.44 -1.65 14.82
CA ILE A 167 6.01 -1.80 14.63
C ILE A 167 5.38 -2.16 15.97
N LYS A 168 4.39 -1.38 16.39
CA LYS A 168 3.61 -1.60 17.60
C LYS A 168 2.16 -1.86 17.23
N VAL A 169 1.69 -3.08 17.48
CA VAL A 169 0.30 -3.46 17.28
C VAL A 169 -0.45 -3.24 18.57
N VAL A 170 -1.31 -2.22 18.58
CA VAL A 170 -2.13 -1.86 19.74
C VAL A 170 -3.43 -2.64 19.68
N GLU A 171 -3.55 -3.63 20.54
CA GLU A 171 -4.69 -4.54 20.64
C GLU A 171 -5.80 -3.91 21.51
N VAL A 172 -6.98 -3.74 20.90
CA VAL A 172 -8.15 -3.06 21.48
C VAL A 172 -9.31 -4.02 21.61
N ASP A 173 -9.95 -4.06 22.75
CA ASP A 173 -11.18 -4.81 22.98
C ASP A 173 -12.39 -4.06 22.39
N MET A 174 -13.37 -4.77 21.84
CA MET A 174 -14.62 -4.18 21.35
C MET A 174 -15.44 -3.60 22.52
N GLY A 175 -16.04 -2.44 22.29
CA GLY A 175 -16.93 -1.81 23.26
C GLY A 175 -18.15 -2.67 23.63
N THR A 176 -18.44 -2.77 24.93
CA THR A 176 -19.57 -3.54 25.47
C THR A 176 -20.77 -2.68 25.81
N LYS A 177 -20.61 -1.35 25.89
CA LYS A 177 -21.70 -0.41 26.14
C LYS A 177 -22.65 -0.32 24.93
N LYS A 178 -23.92 -0.09 25.19
CA LYS A 178 -24.95 0.04 24.15
C LYS A 178 -25.01 1.48 23.63
N GLU A 179 -24.11 1.84 22.74
CA GLU A 179 -23.95 3.21 22.21
C GLU A 179 -24.11 3.26 20.68
N ILE A 180 -24.16 2.10 20.01
CA ILE A 180 -24.26 2.03 18.57
C ILE A 180 -25.70 1.89 18.14
N GLU A 181 -26.15 2.81 17.28
CA GLU A 181 -27.46 2.69 16.64
C GLU A 181 -27.44 1.61 15.56
N ALA A 182 -28.31 0.64 15.68
CA ALA A 182 -28.49 -0.45 14.74
C ALA A 182 -29.98 -0.60 14.38
N GLY A 183 -30.27 -1.41 13.35
CA GLY A 183 -31.63 -1.65 12.87
C GLY A 183 -31.86 -1.10 11.46
N ASN A 184 -33.11 -1.04 11.06
CA ASN A 184 -33.55 -0.46 9.78
C ASN A 184 -34.24 0.89 10.01
N LYS A 185 -34.73 1.52 8.93
CA LYS A 185 -35.41 2.83 8.99
C LYS A 185 -36.60 2.86 9.95
N ASP A 186 -37.30 1.73 10.08
CA ASP A 186 -38.54 1.63 10.85
C ASP A 186 -38.35 1.16 12.29
N LYS A 187 -37.21 0.51 12.56
CA LYS A 187 -36.93 -0.03 13.89
C LYS A 187 -35.44 0.14 14.22
N LYS A 188 -35.14 1.21 14.94
CA LYS A 188 -33.83 1.49 15.48
C LYS A 188 -33.72 1.06 16.92
N PHE A 189 -32.52 0.57 17.31
CA PHE A 189 -32.23 0.19 18.69
C PHE A 189 -30.73 0.41 18.97
N LEU A 190 -30.41 0.56 20.25
CA LEU A 190 -29.01 0.68 20.67
C LEU A 190 -28.42 -0.70 20.96
N THR A 191 -27.23 -0.94 20.44
CA THR A 191 -26.45 -2.17 20.66
C THR A 191 -25.02 -1.82 21.04
N SER A 192 -24.25 -2.80 21.51
CA SER A 192 -22.81 -2.65 21.70
C SER A 192 -22.05 -3.03 20.42
N GLU A 193 -20.83 -2.50 20.29
CA GLU A 193 -19.92 -2.82 19.20
C GLU A 193 -19.71 -4.35 19.07
N GLN A 194 -19.45 -5.02 20.18
CA GLN A 194 -19.26 -6.46 20.23
C GLN A 194 -20.48 -7.23 19.69
N LYS A 195 -21.70 -6.85 20.12
CA LYS A 195 -22.93 -7.52 19.65
C LYS A 195 -23.18 -7.26 18.17
N GLN A 196 -22.98 -6.01 17.72
CA GLN A 196 -23.13 -5.65 16.31
C GLN A 196 -22.15 -6.42 15.43
N TYR A 197 -20.87 -6.44 15.80
CA TYR A 197 -19.87 -7.18 15.05
C TYR A 197 -20.20 -8.68 15.00
N THR A 198 -20.54 -9.30 16.14
CA THR A 198 -20.90 -10.73 16.21
C THR A 198 -22.05 -11.05 15.27
N TYR A 199 -23.10 -10.23 15.27
CA TYR A 199 -24.23 -10.39 14.36
C TYR A 199 -23.80 -10.32 12.89
N LEU A 200 -23.06 -9.28 12.51
CA LEU A 200 -22.60 -9.10 11.12
C LEU A 200 -21.61 -10.19 10.68
N HIS A 201 -20.77 -10.66 11.60
CA HIS A 201 -19.84 -11.76 11.35
C HIS A 201 -20.62 -13.06 11.05
N ASN A 202 -21.57 -13.43 11.89
CA ASN A 202 -22.38 -14.63 11.72
C ASN A 202 -23.18 -14.58 10.40
N MET A 203 -23.77 -13.43 10.08
CA MET A 203 -24.49 -13.23 8.82
C MET A 203 -23.57 -13.37 7.60
N ALA A 204 -22.36 -12.85 7.66
CA ALA A 204 -21.38 -13.00 6.59
C ALA A 204 -20.93 -14.47 6.42
N GLN A 205 -20.62 -15.16 7.53
CA GLN A 205 -20.23 -16.58 7.51
C GLN A 205 -21.34 -17.46 6.93
N GLN A 206 -22.59 -17.24 7.37
CA GLN A 206 -23.75 -17.97 6.87
C GLN A 206 -23.96 -17.74 5.36
N SER A 207 -23.82 -16.50 4.88
CA SER A 207 -23.94 -16.18 3.46
C SER A 207 -22.82 -16.81 2.62
N ILE A 208 -21.59 -16.88 3.14
CA ILE A 208 -20.48 -17.57 2.49
C ILE A 208 -20.75 -19.07 2.40
N PHE A 209 -21.13 -19.70 3.52
CA PHE A 209 -21.39 -21.12 3.57
C PHE A 209 -22.54 -21.54 2.60
N GLN A 210 -23.59 -20.75 2.56
CA GLN A 210 -24.76 -20.99 1.71
C GLN A 210 -24.61 -20.47 0.27
N ARG A 211 -23.47 -19.86 -0.08
CA ARG A 211 -23.21 -19.23 -1.40
C ARG A 211 -24.33 -18.28 -1.85
N ARG A 212 -24.85 -17.47 -0.91
CA ARG A 212 -25.99 -16.58 -1.17
C ARG A 212 -25.58 -15.41 -2.07
N SER A 213 -26.54 -14.88 -2.82
CA SER A 213 -26.36 -13.71 -3.68
C SER A 213 -25.97 -12.43 -2.89
N ASP A 214 -26.36 -12.34 -1.59
CA ASP A 214 -26.03 -11.21 -0.72
C ASP A 214 -24.66 -11.33 -0.01
N MET A 215 -23.87 -12.37 -0.31
CA MET A 215 -22.59 -12.66 0.33
C MET A 215 -21.63 -11.45 0.34
N THR A 216 -21.43 -10.81 -0.81
CA THR A 216 -20.54 -9.64 -0.92
C THR A 216 -21.03 -8.49 -0.04
N PHE A 217 -22.33 -8.23 -0.03
CA PHE A 217 -22.91 -7.18 0.81
C PHE A 217 -22.68 -7.45 2.30
N ARG A 218 -22.85 -8.71 2.76
CA ARG A 218 -22.63 -9.12 4.16
C ARG A 218 -21.17 -9.00 4.57
N ILE A 219 -20.25 -9.41 3.70
CA ILE A 219 -18.81 -9.27 3.93
C ILE A 219 -18.47 -7.78 4.07
N LEU A 220 -18.94 -6.91 3.16
CA LEU A 220 -18.70 -5.48 3.22
C LEU A 220 -19.31 -4.81 4.47
N ALA A 221 -20.49 -5.25 4.92
CA ALA A 221 -21.10 -4.76 6.17
C ALA A 221 -20.22 -5.09 7.39
N ARG A 222 -19.71 -6.33 7.49
CA ARG A 222 -18.76 -6.72 8.54
C ARG A 222 -17.45 -5.89 8.47
N MET A 223 -16.90 -5.71 7.28
CA MET A 223 -15.69 -4.90 7.10
C MET A 223 -15.91 -3.44 7.54
N ARG A 224 -17.07 -2.86 7.22
CA ARG A 224 -17.42 -1.50 7.65
C ARG A 224 -17.52 -1.38 9.16
N ALA A 225 -18.05 -2.39 9.86
CA ALA A 225 -18.11 -2.39 11.31
C ALA A 225 -16.71 -2.33 11.94
N ILE A 226 -15.74 -3.11 11.41
CA ILE A 226 -14.35 -3.03 11.86
C ILE A 226 -13.73 -1.66 11.56
N LYS A 227 -13.93 -1.14 10.34
CA LYS A 227 -13.36 0.13 9.90
C LYS A 227 -13.89 1.33 10.68
N ASN A 228 -15.15 1.30 11.06
CA ASN A 228 -15.82 2.37 11.82
C ASN A 228 -15.84 2.09 13.33
N SER A 229 -15.02 1.20 13.83
CA SER A 229 -14.94 0.84 15.25
C SER A 229 -14.71 2.06 16.13
N PRO A 230 -15.64 2.39 17.06
CA PRO A 230 -15.42 3.45 18.04
C PRO A 230 -14.22 3.16 18.94
N ALA A 231 -14.04 1.91 19.37
CA ALA A 231 -12.93 1.51 20.22
C ALA A 231 -11.57 1.73 19.54
N LYS A 232 -11.46 1.43 18.23
CA LYS A 232 -10.24 1.76 17.46
C LYS A 232 -10.00 3.26 17.35
N THR A 233 -11.07 4.03 17.18
CA THR A 233 -10.98 5.49 17.07
C THR A 233 -10.53 6.10 18.41
N GLU A 234 -11.09 5.65 19.52
CA GLU A 234 -10.71 6.06 20.89
C GLU A 234 -9.22 5.75 21.17
N ALA A 235 -8.77 4.53 20.87
CA ALA A 235 -7.37 4.15 21.03
C ALA A 235 -6.43 5.00 20.15
N ALA A 236 -6.81 5.28 18.90
CA ALA A 236 -6.03 6.14 18.02
C ALA A 236 -5.99 7.60 18.53
N GLN A 237 -7.11 8.14 19.03
CA GLN A 237 -7.17 9.48 19.64
C GLN A 237 -6.24 9.59 20.85
N TRP A 238 -6.27 8.59 21.73
CA TRP A 238 -5.39 8.55 22.89
C TRP A 238 -3.92 8.50 22.48
N LEU A 239 -3.55 7.64 21.53
CA LEU A 239 -2.19 7.58 20.99
C LEU A 239 -1.74 8.96 20.49
N ILE A 240 -2.56 9.62 19.68
CA ILE A 240 -2.21 10.89 19.03
C ILE A 240 -2.05 12.02 20.04
N LYS A 241 -2.97 12.11 21.01
CA LYS A 241 -3.06 13.25 21.92
C LYS A 241 -2.23 13.09 23.18
N GLU A 242 -2.20 11.88 23.74
CA GLU A 242 -1.69 11.66 25.09
C GLU A 242 -0.34 10.92 25.10
N HIS A 243 -0.02 10.18 24.03
CA HIS A 243 1.12 9.27 24.07
C HIS A 243 2.25 9.63 23.09
N LEU A 244 1.95 10.18 21.92
CA LEU A 244 2.91 10.39 20.86
C LEU A 244 3.33 11.85 20.72
N ILE A 245 4.64 12.07 20.77
CA ILE A 245 5.25 13.39 20.52
C ILE A 245 6.01 13.33 19.20
N GLY A 246 5.92 14.37 18.38
CA GLY A 246 6.60 14.47 17.10
C GLY A 246 5.65 14.39 15.92
N ARG A 247 6.22 14.17 14.75
CA ARG A 247 5.52 14.25 13.49
C ARG A 247 4.73 12.99 13.18
N LYS A 248 3.41 13.15 12.94
CA LYS A 248 2.46 12.04 12.81
C LYS A 248 1.78 12.01 11.44
N LEU A 249 1.78 10.86 10.81
CA LEU A 249 0.96 10.55 9.65
C LEU A 249 -0.09 9.51 10.03
N ILE A 250 -1.36 9.83 9.84
CA ILE A 250 -2.47 9.00 10.26
C ILE A 250 -3.22 8.50 9.00
N PHE A 251 -3.33 7.19 8.83
CA PHE A 251 -4.20 6.60 7.81
C PHE A 251 -5.51 6.12 8.44
N SER A 252 -6.59 6.80 8.09
CA SER A 252 -7.93 6.55 8.61
C SER A 252 -8.77 5.75 7.62
N ALA A 253 -9.74 5.01 8.16
CA ALA A 253 -10.66 4.20 7.37
C ALA A 253 -11.71 5.02 6.63
N THR A 254 -12.18 6.11 7.26
CA THR A 254 -13.24 6.96 6.75
C THR A 254 -12.93 8.44 6.97
N ILE A 255 -13.62 9.29 6.21
CA ILE A 255 -13.49 10.75 6.34
C ILE A 255 -13.87 11.18 7.76
N ALA A 256 -15.01 10.74 8.27
CA ALA A 256 -15.45 11.06 9.62
C ALA A 256 -14.42 10.66 10.70
N GLN A 257 -13.76 9.51 10.54
CA GLN A 257 -12.70 9.12 11.45
C GLN A 257 -11.46 10.02 11.32
N ALA A 258 -11.08 10.43 10.11
CA ALA A 258 -9.95 11.34 9.90
C ALA A 258 -10.18 12.69 10.58
N GLU A 259 -11.37 13.27 10.40
CA GLU A 259 -11.78 14.55 10.99
C GLU A 259 -11.87 14.50 12.53
N LEU A 260 -12.17 13.32 13.11
CA LEU A 260 -12.13 13.12 14.56
C LEU A 260 -10.71 13.00 15.12
N LEU A 261 -9.77 12.47 14.31
CA LEU A 261 -8.40 12.19 14.76
C LEU A 261 -7.45 13.38 14.60
N CYS A 262 -7.67 14.25 13.61
CA CYS A 262 -6.77 15.34 13.28
C CYS A 262 -7.54 16.50 12.65
N GLU A 263 -7.14 17.73 12.98
CA GLU A 263 -7.67 18.95 12.37
C GLU A 263 -7.28 19.06 10.89
N HIS A 264 -6.06 18.66 10.56
CA HIS A 264 -5.53 18.66 9.19
C HIS A 264 -5.83 17.34 8.50
N THR A 265 -6.59 17.40 7.40
CA THR A 265 -7.03 16.19 6.71
C THR A 265 -6.79 16.25 5.20
N TYR A 266 -6.53 15.08 4.61
CA TYR A 266 -6.46 14.93 3.16
C TYR A 266 -7.28 13.71 2.68
N HIS A 267 -8.32 13.98 1.90
CA HIS A 267 -9.23 12.98 1.35
C HIS A 267 -9.94 13.50 0.09
N SER A 268 -10.79 12.69 -0.53
CA SER A 268 -11.45 13.01 -1.80
C SER A 268 -12.35 14.27 -1.82
N LYS A 269 -12.65 14.85 -0.67
CA LYS A 269 -13.48 16.06 -0.52
C LYS A 269 -12.68 17.29 -0.08
N THR A 270 -11.40 17.16 0.24
CA THR A 270 -10.51 18.28 0.57
C THR A 270 -9.64 18.66 -0.63
N ASP A 271 -9.15 19.89 -0.62
CA ASP A 271 -8.03 20.29 -1.47
C ASP A 271 -6.71 19.69 -0.98
N ASN A 272 -5.60 20.07 -1.60
CA ASN A 272 -4.27 19.60 -1.25
C ASN A 272 -3.46 20.60 -0.40
N ILE A 273 -4.11 21.59 0.21
CA ILE A 273 -3.43 22.64 0.99
C ILE A 273 -2.73 22.02 2.20
N ASP A 274 -3.46 21.30 3.05
CA ASP A 274 -2.91 20.68 4.24
C ASP A 274 -1.84 19.62 3.89
N LEU A 275 -2.04 18.87 2.81
CA LEU A 275 -1.02 17.94 2.33
C LEU A 275 0.28 18.67 1.97
N LYS A 276 0.21 19.80 1.27
CA LYS A 276 1.38 20.60 0.91
C LYS A 276 2.06 21.20 2.14
N LYS A 277 1.29 21.73 3.10
CA LYS A 277 1.82 22.21 4.39
C LYS A 277 2.54 21.10 5.15
N PHE A 278 1.94 19.92 5.21
CA PHE A 278 2.58 18.76 5.84
C PHE A 278 3.86 18.36 5.11
N GLN A 279 3.87 18.32 3.79
CA GLN A 279 5.07 18.03 3.02
C GLN A 279 6.16 19.11 3.20
N ALA A 280 5.78 20.38 3.31
CA ALA A 280 6.69 21.49 3.60
C ALA A 280 7.22 21.47 5.04
N GLY A 281 6.56 20.77 5.98
CA GLY A 281 6.89 20.74 7.40
C GLY A 281 6.35 21.96 8.16
N GLU A 282 5.29 22.57 7.65
CA GLU A 282 4.59 23.69 8.30
C GLU A 282 3.58 23.19 9.33
N ILE A 283 3.13 21.94 9.19
CA ILE A 283 2.30 21.22 10.17
C ILE A 283 2.92 19.86 10.46
N ASP A 284 2.74 19.37 11.70
CA ASP A 284 3.38 18.15 12.18
C ASP A 284 2.44 16.93 12.19
N GLU A 285 1.16 17.12 11.93
CA GLU A 285 0.22 16.01 11.87
C GLU A 285 -0.79 16.18 10.74
N ILE A 286 -1.17 15.04 10.13
CA ILE A 286 -2.21 14.99 9.11
C ILE A 286 -2.88 13.61 9.10
N ALA A 287 -4.21 13.59 8.95
CA ALA A 287 -4.98 12.36 8.73
C ALA A 287 -5.40 12.22 7.27
N MET A 288 -5.20 11.02 6.70
CA MET A 288 -5.49 10.73 5.30
C MET A 288 -6.45 9.56 5.14
N VAL A 289 -7.34 9.66 4.14
CA VAL A 289 -8.28 8.59 3.78
C VAL A 289 -8.03 8.17 2.34
N ASN A 290 -7.70 6.88 2.12
CA ASN A 290 -7.44 6.28 0.78
C ASN A 290 -6.39 7.01 -0.08
N ALA A 291 -5.88 8.13 0.38
CA ALA A 291 -4.83 8.91 -0.27
C ALA A 291 -3.45 8.42 0.22
N GLY A 292 -2.44 8.53 -0.57
CA GLY A 292 -1.06 8.21 -0.14
C GLY A 292 -0.55 6.83 -0.56
N GLY A 293 -1.32 6.06 -1.31
CA GLY A 293 -0.85 4.82 -1.94
C GLY A 293 0.10 5.05 -3.11
N THR A 294 0.03 6.20 -3.80
CA THR A 294 0.80 6.47 -5.02
C THR A 294 1.31 7.91 -5.06
N GLY A 295 2.61 8.08 -5.35
CA GLY A 295 3.18 9.37 -5.77
C GLY A 295 3.69 10.32 -4.68
N PHE A 296 3.31 10.17 -3.41
CA PHE A 296 3.70 11.14 -2.39
C PHE A 296 5.04 10.80 -1.71
N THR A 297 5.86 11.82 -1.53
CA THR A 297 7.08 11.78 -0.70
C THR A 297 6.85 12.62 0.54
N TYR A 298 7.02 12.00 1.71
CA TYR A 298 6.89 12.69 2.99
C TYR A 298 8.28 13.02 3.53
N ARG A 299 8.41 14.08 4.33
CA ARG A 299 9.57 14.30 5.19
C ARG A 299 9.58 13.24 6.29
N ALA A 300 10.66 13.16 7.07
CA ALA A 300 10.76 12.26 8.20
C ALA A 300 9.49 12.32 9.08
N ILE A 301 8.93 11.15 9.36
CA ILE A 301 7.69 10.96 10.12
C ILE A 301 8.04 10.13 11.33
N ASP A 302 7.91 10.69 12.54
CA ASP A 302 8.23 9.98 13.77
C ASP A 302 7.24 8.84 14.01
N HIS A 303 5.95 9.07 13.73
CA HIS A 303 4.89 8.10 13.96
C HIS A 303 3.97 7.97 12.75
N LEU A 304 3.81 6.73 12.29
CA LEU A 304 2.76 6.34 11.36
C LEU A 304 1.66 5.63 12.14
N ILE A 305 0.44 6.12 12.09
CA ILE A 305 -0.70 5.50 12.76
C ILE A 305 -1.65 4.92 11.72
N LEU A 306 -1.92 3.62 11.79
CA LEU A 306 -2.87 2.91 10.93
C LEU A 306 -4.08 2.49 11.76
N THR A 307 -5.22 3.13 11.55
CA THR A 307 -6.49 2.68 12.15
C THR A 307 -7.12 1.56 11.34
N GLN A 308 -6.58 1.25 10.16
CA GLN A 308 -7.08 0.24 9.26
C GLN A 308 -5.92 -0.48 8.57
N CYS A 309 -5.99 -1.80 8.58
CA CYS A 309 -5.32 -2.65 7.62
C CYS A 309 -6.36 -3.34 6.75
N ASP A 310 -6.15 -3.39 5.45
CA ASP A 310 -6.91 -4.24 4.56
C ASP A 310 -6.19 -5.58 4.39
N SER A 311 -6.89 -6.59 3.86
CA SER A 311 -6.23 -7.82 3.44
C SER A 311 -5.09 -7.50 2.47
N ASP A 312 -3.84 -7.71 2.89
CA ASP A 312 -2.66 -7.26 2.14
C ASP A 312 -2.26 -8.21 1.00
N LYS A 313 -3.26 -8.80 0.35
CA LYS A 313 -3.03 -9.71 -0.81
C LYS A 313 -2.29 -9.02 -1.95
N ASN A 314 -2.47 -7.72 -2.11
CA ASN A 314 -1.81 -6.89 -3.12
C ASN A 314 -0.64 -6.07 -2.55
N GLY A 315 -0.28 -6.23 -1.27
CA GLY A 315 0.82 -5.50 -0.64
C GLY A 315 0.62 -4.00 -0.46
N LEU A 316 -0.62 -3.49 -0.57
CA LEU A 316 -0.88 -2.06 -0.54
C LEU A 316 -0.60 -1.43 0.84
N THR A 317 -0.97 -2.10 1.92
CA THR A 317 -0.71 -1.61 3.28
C THR A 317 0.78 -1.65 3.59
N SER A 318 1.47 -2.73 3.24
CA SER A 318 2.93 -2.85 3.37
C SER A 318 3.65 -1.75 2.58
N GLN A 319 3.17 -1.41 1.38
CA GLN A 319 3.75 -0.33 0.58
C GLN A 319 3.50 1.05 1.20
N LYS A 320 2.31 1.32 1.77
CA LYS A 320 2.04 2.56 2.52
C LYS A 320 3.03 2.73 3.67
N ILE A 321 3.23 1.67 4.46
CA ILE A 321 4.20 1.66 5.55
C ILE A 321 5.61 1.95 5.02
N ALA A 322 6.07 1.20 4.03
CA ALA A 322 7.43 1.35 3.51
C ALA A 322 7.70 2.73 2.86
N ARG A 323 6.67 3.42 2.34
CA ARG A 323 6.81 4.79 1.82
C ARG A 323 7.06 5.83 2.90
N THR A 324 6.69 5.55 4.14
CA THR A 324 6.98 6.44 5.29
C THR A 324 8.38 6.25 5.85
N LEU A 325 9.05 5.14 5.50
CA LEU A 325 10.40 4.83 5.96
C LEU A 325 11.43 5.62 5.12
N LEU A 326 11.59 6.89 5.45
CA LEU A 326 12.61 7.75 4.84
C LEU A 326 14.00 7.37 5.33
N ASP A 327 14.91 7.20 4.39
CA ASP A 327 16.32 7.05 4.71
C ASP A 327 16.92 8.40 5.11
N GLN A 328 16.97 8.66 6.40
CA GLN A 328 17.76 9.72 7.01
C GLN A 328 18.66 9.08 8.06
N LYS A 329 19.91 9.55 8.12
CA LYS A 329 20.87 9.09 9.13
C LYS A 329 20.24 9.25 10.52
N ASP A 330 20.30 8.18 11.31
CA ASP A 330 19.83 8.14 12.70
C ASP A 330 18.31 8.31 12.89
N TYR A 331 17.51 8.15 11.83
CA TYR A 331 16.07 8.21 11.89
C TYR A 331 15.45 6.82 12.02
N GLN A 332 14.53 6.67 12.96
CA GLN A 332 13.71 5.47 13.16
C GLN A 332 12.24 5.85 13.25
N ALA A 333 11.43 5.33 12.33
CA ALA A 333 9.98 5.50 12.36
C ALA A 333 9.33 4.46 13.27
N THR A 334 8.34 4.86 14.06
CA THR A 334 7.46 3.94 14.78
C THR A 334 6.11 3.83 14.07
N ILE A 335 5.74 2.60 13.71
CA ILE A 335 4.48 2.30 13.06
C ILE A 335 3.52 1.74 14.11
N TRP A 336 2.39 2.41 14.30
CA TRP A 336 1.33 2.03 15.21
C TRP A 336 0.15 1.47 14.43
N ILE A 337 -0.22 0.23 14.71
CA ILE A 337 -1.35 -0.45 14.05
C ILE A 337 -2.41 -0.73 15.10
N VAL A 338 -3.58 -0.12 14.98
CA VAL A 338 -4.67 -0.35 15.92
C VAL A 338 -5.49 -1.55 15.47
N SER A 339 -5.46 -2.61 16.27
CA SER A 339 -6.07 -3.92 16.02
C SER A 339 -7.29 -4.16 16.89
N LEU A 340 -8.42 -4.51 16.29
CA LEU A 340 -9.62 -4.90 17.00
C LEU A 340 -9.63 -6.40 17.26
N ILE A 341 -9.48 -6.81 18.52
CA ILE A 341 -9.32 -8.22 18.91
C ILE A 341 -10.60 -9.01 18.67
N GLY A 342 -10.43 -10.29 18.37
CA GLY A 342 -11.55 -11.22 18.10
C GLY A 342 -12.27 -10.94 16.79
N THR A 343 -11.64 -10.21 15.87
CA THR A 343 -12.22 -9.86 14.59
C THR A 343 -11.36 -10.29 13.40
N GLN A 344 -11.88 -10.09 12.19
CA GLN A 344 -11.12 -10.32 10.96
C GLN A 344 -9.91 -9.38 10.83
N ASP A 345 -9.86 -8.29 11.58
CA ASP A 345 -8.77 -7.31 11.59
C ASP A 345 -7.42 -7.95 11.91
N GLU A 346 -7.40 -8.86 12.89
CA GLU A 346 -6.17 -9.60 13.29
C GLU A 346 -5.55 -10.37 12.12
N SER A 347 -6.38 -11.02 11.29
CA SER A 347 -5.87 -11.77 10.14
C SER A 347 -5.34 -10.85 9.02
N TRP A 348 -5.94 -9.68 8.84
CA TRP A 348 -5.45 -8.69 7.88
C TRP A 348 -4.13 -8.09 8.33
N ILE A 349 -4.01 -7.74 9.61
CA ILE A 349 -2.77 -7.24 10.21
C ILE A 349 -1.68 -8.29 10.11
N LYS A 350 -1.97 -9.55 10.47
CA LYS A 350 -1.02 -10.66 10.35
C LYS A 350 -0.51 -10.80 8.90
N SER A 351 -1.40 -10.73 7.91
CA SER A 351 -1.02 -10.79 6.50
C SER A 351 -0.13 -9.62 6.06
N THR A 352 -0.39 -8.42 6.57
CA THR A 352 0.46 -7.24 6.34
C THR A 352 1.85 -7.43 6.93
N LEU A 353 1.91 -7.92 8.17
CA LEU A 353 3.15 -8.06 8.94
C LEU A 353 4.08 -9.18 8.44
N GLU A 354 3.60 -10.09 7.59
CA GLU A 354 4.45 -11.11 6.94
C GLU A 354 5.59 -10.50 6.10
N ASN A 355 5.44 -9.26 5.65
CA ASN A 355 6.45 -8.56 4.84
C ASN A 355 7.51 -7.82 5.68
N PHE A 356 7.42 -7.89 7.02
CA PHE A 356 8.28 -7.17 7.95
C PHE A 356 9.06 -8.13 8.86
N ASP A 357 10.17 -7.61 9.42
CA ASP A 357 10.98 -8.34 10.37
C ASP A 357 10.21 -8.55 11.69
N LYS A 358 10.00 -9.81 12.07
CA LYS A 358 9.24 -10.17 13.27
C LYS A 358 9.90 -9.68 14.57
N ALA A 359 11.22 -9.54 14.58
CA ALA A 359 11.95 -9.02 15.75
C ALA A 359 11.67 -7.52 16.02
N LYS A 360 11.07 -6.82 15.06
CA LYS A 360 10.70 -5.40 15.16
C LYS A 360 9.23 -5.18 15.45
N ILE A 361 8.48 -6.26 15.73
CA ILE A 361 7.03 -6.21 15.96
C ILE A 361 6.75 -6.50 17.44
N GLU A 362 6.07 -5.56 18.07
CA GLU A 362 5.62 -5.64 19.46
C GLU A 362 4.09 -5.58 19.51
N TYR A 363 3.47 -6.39 20.37
CA TYR A 363 2.03 -6.37 20.62
C TYR A 363 1.75 -5.77 21.99
N LEU A 364 0.90 -4.74 22.03
CA LEU A 364 0.58 -3.96 23.23
C LEU A 364 -0.93 -3.99 23.47
N ARG A 365 -1.35 -4.32 24.68
CA ARG A 365 -2.75 -4.19 25.10
C ARG A 365 -3.07 -2.74 25.43
N PHE A 366 -4.05 -2.14 24.74
CA PHE A 366 -4.44 -0.75 24.96
C PHE A 366 -4.82 -0.48 26.43
N LYS A 367 -5.54 -1.40 27.05
CA LYS A 367 -5.92 -1.35 28.47
C LYS A 367 -4.71 -1.25 29.41
N ASN A 368 -3.61 -1.92 29.10
CA ASN A 368 -2.39 -1.84 29.91
C ASN A 368 -1.65 -0.52 29.70
N MET A 369 -1.73 0.07 28.50
CA MET A 369 -1.15 1.37 28.19
C MET A 369 -1.83 2.49 28.99
N LEU A 370 -3.17 2.46 29.07
CA LEU A 370 -3.95 3.41 29.88
C LEU A 370 -3.54 3.39 31.34
N ASN A 371 -3.39 2.20 31.94
CA ASN A 371 -3.01 2.06 33.35
C ASN A 371 -1.59 2.58 33.65
N GLN A 372 -0.69 2.59 32.67
CA GLN A 372 0.68 3.10 32.83
C GLN A 372 0.77 4.63 32.72
N SER A 373 -0.21 5.28 32.11
CA SER A 373 -0.26 6.74 31.98
C SER A 373 -0.92 7.44 33.20
N GLU A 374 -1.56 6.69 34.09
CA GLU A 374 -2.19 7.20 35.32
C GLU A 374 -1.22 7.18 36.55
N VAL A 375 0.01 6.71 36.39
CA VAL A 375 1.08 6.67 37.38
C VAL A 375 2.13 7.72 37.08
#